data_14f088ded85405665f0d7d5f31e5b468
#
_entry.id   14f088ded85405665f0d7d5f31e5b468
#
_cell.length_a   1.000
_cell.length_b   1.000
_cell.length_c   1.000
_cell.angle_alpha   90.00
_cell.angle_beta   90.00
_cell.angle_gamma   90.00
#
_symmetry.space_group_name_H-M   'P 1'
#
loop_
_entity.id
_entity.type
_entity.pdbx_description
1 polymer ?
#
loop_
_entity_poly.entity_id
_entity_poly.type
_entity_poly.pdbx_seq_one_letter_code
_entity_poly.pdbx_strand_id
1 'polypeptide(L)'
;MSTSWIVTAQPNISHMLELAGQRGDSTVVVTVGVAADRFSGADRVVQIELPAAVPVEAVAGFAAEQVAAEPGDVVLAGTSSADRVLAAAVAVQLDAPTYRGLQELEAGKATVLQLGGVLEQTLSLSMPIVFVCEPGGPSEGPCPELTQVSATVDGATVVSSDKAGSQATNLAAAKRIVACGRGFREEADLHIAHDLAAQLGAELACSRPLAEG
;
A
#
# COMPACT_ATOMS: atom_id res chain seq x y z
N MET A 1 0.38 8.52 24.48
CA MET A 1 1.34 8.28 23.39
C MET A 1 0.48 7.90 22.20
N SER A 2 0.67 8.55 21.06
CA SER A 2 -0.07 8.21 19.85
C SER A 2 0.53 6.97 19.21
N THR A 3 -0.26 6.28 18.40
CA THR A 3 0.17 5.09 17.66
C THR A 3 0.02 5.34 16.17
N SER A 4 1.01 4.92 15.42
CA SER A 4 0.91 4.81 13.96
C SER A 4 0.63 3.35 13.60
N TRP A 5 -0.56 3.11 13.09
CA TRP A 5 -0.99 1.79 12.62
C TRP A 5 -0.66 1.62 11.14
N ILE A 6 -0.18 0.46 10.74
CA ILE A 6 0.00 0.10 9.33
C ILE A 6 -0.82 -1.15 9.06
N VAL A 7 -1.70 -1.12 8.06
CA VAL A 7 -2.53 -2.27 7.69
C VAL A 7 -2.18 -2.69 6.27
N THR A 8 -1.72 -3.94 6.08
CA THR A 8 -1.21 -4.38 4.78
C THR A 8 -1.29 -5.89 4.56
N ALA A 9 -1.36 -6.27 3.29
CA ALA A 9 -1.16 -7.62 2.78
C ALA A 9 0.10 -7.70 1.88
N GLN A 10 0.99 -6.68 1.96
CA GLN A 10 2.22 -6.59 1.15
C GLN A 10 3.45 -6.64 2.07
N PRO A 11 4.56 -7.28 1.62
CA PRO A 11 5.77 -7.42 2.44
C PRO A 11 6.67 -6.18 2.47
N ASN A 12 6.45 -5.22 1.59
CA ASN A 12 7.31 -4.06 1.40
C ASN A 12 6.60 -2.80 1.88
N ILE A 13 7.06 -2.22 3.00
CA ILE A 13 6.40 -1.09 3.66
C ILE A 13 7.38 -0.03 4.20
N SER A 14 8.63 0.01 3.70
CA SER A 14 9.67 0.89 4.25
C SER A 14 9.24 2.35 4.33
N HIS A 15 8.56 2.87 3.30
CA HIS A 15 8.10 4.26 3.30
C HIS A 15 7.00 4.52 4.34
N MET A 16 6.08 3.58 4.54
CA MET A 16 5.07 3.71 5.59
C MET A 16 5.70 3.68 6.99
N LEU A 17 6.75 2.88 7.20
CA LEU A 17 7.51 2.87 8.46
C LEU A 17 8.27 4.19 8.67
N GLU A 18 8.84 4.78 7.61
CA GLU A 18 9.47 6.10 7.68
C GLU A 18 8.48 7.19 8.09
N LEU A 19 7.31 7.22 7.47
CA LEU A 19 6.23 8.16 7.81
C LEU A 19 5.78 7.99 9.27
N ALA A 20 5.59 6.75 9.73
CA ALA A 20 5.27 6.45 11.11
C ALA A 20 6.37 6.92 12.08
N GLY A 21 7.64 6.67 11.73
CA GLY A 21 8.81 7.05 12.52
C GLY A 21 9.01 8.56 12.67
N GLN A 22 8.58 9.36 11.69
CA GLN A 22 8.66 10.84 11.74
C GLN A 22 7.87 11.42 12.91
N ARG A 23 6.84 10.73 13.39
CA ARG A 23 6.04 11.15 14.55
C ARG A 23 6.68 10.81 15.89
N GLY A 24 7.60 9.86 15.91
CA GLY A 24 8.19 9.32 17.14
C GLY A 24 7.22 8.51 18.00
N ASP A 25 6.14 8.03 17.40
CA ASP A 25 5.09 7.21 18.02
C ASP A 25 5.43 5.72 17.96
N SER A 26 4.70 4.92 18.74
CA SER A 26 4.75 3.46 18.58
C SER A 26 4.15 3.06 17.24
N THR A 27 4.81 2.13 16.54
CA THR A 27 4.37 1.62 15.24
C THR A 27 3.87 0.19 15.36
N VAL A 28 2.60 -0.03 15.01
CA VAL A 28 1.96 -1.34 15.02
C VAL A 28 1.55 -1.72 13.61
N VAL A 29 2.02 -2.88 13.13
CA VAL A 29 1.62 -3.42 11.83
C VAL A 29 0.59 -4.51 12.01
N VAL A 30 -0.55 -4.38 11.36
CA VAL A 30 -1.56 -5.44 11.19
C VAL A 30 -1.42 -6.00 9.79
N THR A 31 -1.00 -7.24 9.66
CA THR A 31 -0.73 -7.87 8.37
C THR A 31 -1.58 -9.09 8.12
N VAL A 32 -1.97 -9.29 6.86
CA VAL A 32 -2.76 -10.44 6.41
C VAL A 32 -1.93 -11.30 5.46
N GLY A 33 -1.65 -12.53 5.88
CA GLY A 33 -0.97 -13.53 5.05
C GLY A 33 0.52 -13.27 4.80
N VAL A 34 1.14 -12.27 5.44
CA VAL A 34 2.57 -11.95 5.31
C VAL A 34 3.27 -12.21 6.64
N ALA A 35 4.44 -12.84 6.58
CA ALA A 35 5.21 -13.18 7.76
C ALA A 35 5.78 -11.92 8.46
N ALA A 36 5.81 -11.93 9.78
CA ALA A 36 6.18 -10.80 10.62
C ALA A 36 7.64 -10.34 10.45
N ASP A 37 8.54 -11.25 10.03
CA ASP A 37 9.96 -10.96 9.77
C ASP A 37 10.17 -9.97 8.61
N ARG A 38 9.14 -9.72 7.82
CA ARG A 38 9.12 -8.72 6.74
C ARG A 38 8.94 -7.29 7.21
N PHE A 39 8.59 -7.09 8.48
CA PHE A 39 8.22 -5.78 9.03
C PHE A 39 9.22 -5.32 10.10
N SER A 40 10.49 -5.57 9.86
CA SER A 40 11.58 -5.06 10.71
C SER A 40 11.51 -3.53 10.80
N GLY A 41 11.67 -2.99 12.01
CA GLY A 41 11.53 -1.57 12.28
C GLY A 41 10.16 -1.16 12.84
N ALA A 42 9.15 -2.03 12.81
CA ALA A 42 7.94 -1.86 13.60
C ALA A 42 8.18 -2.29 15.07
N ASP A 43 7.46 -1.73 16.01
CA ASP A 43 7.52 -2.15 17.42
C ASP A 43 6.76 -3.46 17.62
N ARG A 44 5.60 -3.58 17.02
CA ARG A 44 4.73 -4.75 17.13
C ARG A 44 4.09 -5.12 15.79
N VAL A 45 3.94 -6.41 15.56
CA VAL A 45 3.20 -6.97 14.43
C VAL A 45 2.07 -7.86 14.92
N VAL A 46 0.86 -7.61 14.45
CA VAL A 46 -0.29 -8.50 14.55
C VAL A 46 -0.40 -9.24 13.22
N GLN A 47 0.03 -10.48 13.20
CA GLN A 47 0.00 -11.32 12.01
C GLN A 47 -1.29 -12.13 11.97
N ILE A 48 -2.12 -11.85 10.98
CA ILE A 48 -3.34 -12.60 10.70
C ILE A 48 -2.99 -13.71 9.72
N GLU A 49 -3.16 -14.96 10.17
CA GLU A 49 -2.98 -16.12 9.31
C GLU A 49 -4.11 -16.17 8.28
N LEU A 50 -3.75 -16.23 7.01
CA LEU A 50 -4.70 -16.37 5.91
C LEU A 50 -4.79 -17.84 5.50
N PRO A 51 -5.94 -18.51 5.68
CA PRO A 51 -6.11 -19.89 5.23
C PRO A 51 -5.93 -20.03 3.73
N ALA A 52 -5.48 -21.18 3.28
CA ALA A 52 -5.37 -21.49 1.85
C ALA A 52 -6.72 -21.30 1.14
N ALA A 53 -6.67 -20.73 -0.07
CA ALA A 53 -7.85 -20.43 -0.88
C ALA A 53 -8.83 -19.40 -0.29
N VAL A 54 -8.42 -18.60 0.70
CA VAL A 54 -9.18 -17.45 1.19
C VAL A 54 -8.57 -16.17 0.62
N PRO A 55 -9.35 -15.30 -0.05
CA PRO A 55 -8.82 -14.01 -0.49
C PRO A 55 -8.66 -13.05 0.70
N VAL A 56 -7.69 -12.14 0.61
CA VAL A 56 -7.40 -11.14 1.66
C VAL A 56 -8.66 -10.33 2.01
N GLU A 57 -9.45 -10.01 1.02
CA GLU A 57 -10.68 -9.21 1.16
C GLU A 57 -11.72 -9.88 2.10
N ALA A 58 -11.74 -11.20 2.16
CA ALA A 58 -12.69 -11.95 3.02
C ALA A 58 -12.35 -11.83 4.51
N VAL A 59 -11.15 -11.39 4.87
CA VAL A 59 -10.74 -11.17 6.27
C VAL A 59 -10.58 -9.69 6.61
N ALA A 60 -11.00 -8.79 5.73
CA ALA A 60 -10.79 -7.35 5.92
C ALA A 60 -11.52 -6.81 7.17
N GLY A 61 -12.73 -7.29 7.46
CA GLY A 61 -13.46 -6.95 8.69
C GLY A 61 -12.71 -7.39 9.94
N PHE A 62 -12.25 -8.64 9.97
CA PHE A 62 -11.45 -9.17 11.07
C PHE A 62 -10.12 -8.41 11.25
N ALA A 63 -9.46 -8.04 10.16
CA ALA A 63 -8.25 -7.22 10.22
C ALA A 63 -8.53 -5.83 10.79
N ALA A 64 -9.66 -5.22 10.46
CA ALA A 64 -10.07 -3.93 11.00
C ALA A 64 -10.31 -4.00 12.52
N GLU A 65 -10.88 -5.09 13.04
CA GLU A 65 -11.07 -5.30 14.48
C GLU A 65 -9.76 -5.34 15.27
N GLN A 66 -8.63 -5.63 14.62
CA GLN A 66 -7.31 -5.62 15.25
C GLN A 66 -6.71 -4.21 15.38
N VAL A 67 -7.33 -3.21 14.76
CA VAL A 67 -6.88 -1.80 14.82
C VAL A 67 -7.69 -1.06 15.89
N ALA A 68 -7.05 -0.79 17.02
CA ALA A 68 -7.63 -0.07 18.15
C ALA A 68 -7.13 1.38 18.18
N ALA A 69 -7.31 2.12 17.06
CA ALA A 69 -6.83 3.48 16.96
C ALA A 69 -7.71 4.46 17.76
N GLU A 70 -7.05 5.37 18.47
CA GLU A 70 -7.64 6.41 19.31
C GLU A 70 -7.47 7.80 18.68
N PRO A 71 -8.14 8.83 19.20
CA PRO A 71 -7.91 10.21 18.77
C PRO A 71 -6.42 10.59 18.81
N GLY A 72 -5.91 11.10 17.69
CA GLY A 72 -4.49 11.40 17.52
C GLY A 72 -3.70 10.30 16.81
N ASP A 73 -4.22 9.08 16.71
CA ASP A 73 -3.62 8.01 15.94
C ASP A 73 -3.83 8.17 14.44
N VAL A 74 -2.99 7.49 13.66
CA VAL A 74 -3.13 7.41 12.21
C VAL A 74 -3.09 5.95 11.76
N VAL A 75 -3.76 5.67 10.65
CA VAL A 75 -3.68 4.36 9.99
C VAL A 75 -3.14 4.56 8.59
N LEU A 76 -2.04 3.89 8.27
CA LEU A 76 -1.41 3.88 6.95
C LEU A 76 -1.74 2.57 6.25
N ALA A 77 -2.06 2.62 4.97
CA ALA A 77 -2.27 1.44 4.14
C ALA A 77 -1.67 1.66 2.74
N GLY A 78 -1.28 0.58 2.09
CA GLY A 78 -0.69 0.62 0.77
C GLY A 78 -1.70 0.90 -0.35
N THR A 79 -1.18 1.07 -1.57
CA THR A 79 -1.96 1.37 -2.79
C THR A 79 -2.42 0.11 -3.53
N SER A 80 -2.04 -1.10 -3.10
CA SER A 80 -2.52 -2.34 -3.70
C SER A 80 -4.05 -2.49 -3.57
N SER A 81 -4.68 -3.31 -4.41
CA SER A 81 -6.13 -3.56 -4.31
C SER A 81 -6.52 -4.15 -2.96
N ALA A 82 -5.75 -5.10 -2.44
CA ALA A 82 -5.98 -5.71 -1.14
C ALA A 82 -5.84 -4.69 -0.01
N ASP A 83 -4.75 -3.90 0.01
CA ASP A 83 -4.52 -2.89 1.05
C ASP A 83 -5.61 -1.81 1.06
N ARG A 84 -6.13 -1.41 -0.10
CA ARG A 84 -7.25 -0.46 -0.18
C ARG A 84 -8.55 -1.00 0.40
N VAL A 85 -8.80 -2.31 0.27
CA VAL A 85 -9.96 -2.95 0.91
C VAL A 85 -9.76 -3.01 2.42
N LEU A 86 -8.54 -3.36 2.89
CA LEU A 86 -8.21 -3.30 4.32
C LEU A 86 -8.37 -1.89 4.88
N ALA A 87 -7.85 -0.87 4.18
CA ALA A 87 -8.02 0.54 4.56
C ALA A 87 -9.49 0.96 4.68
N ALA A 88 -10.31 0.55 3.71
CA ALA A 88 -11.75 0.85 3.73
C ALA A 88 -12.46 0.17 4.91
N ALA A 89 -12.14 -1.08 5.21
CA ALA A 89 -12.70 -1.80 6.35
C ALA A 89 -12.33 -1.11 7.69
N VAL A 90 -11.08 -0.71 7.85
CA VAL A 90 -10.61 0.04 9.03
C VAL A 90 -11.31 1.40 9.13
N ALA A 91 -11.43 2.14 8.02
CA ALA A 91 -12.11 3.43 8.00
C ALA A 91 -13.57 3.33 8.46
N VAL A 92 -14.28 2.29 8.01
CA VAL A 92 -15.66 2.01 8.45
C VAL A 92 -15.71 1.64 9.92
N GLN A 93 -14.81 0.77 10.39
CA GLN A 93 -14.76 0.32 11.78
C GLN A 93 -14.51 1.47 12.77
N LEU A 94 -13.66 2.44 12.38
CA LEU A 94 -13.27 3.57 13.20
C LEU A 94 -14.15 4.82 12.99
N ASP A 95 -15.10 4.79 12.06
CA ASP A 95 -15.82 5.99 11.58
C ASP A 95 -14.84 7.10 11.19
N ALA A 96 -13.75 6.74 10.51
CA ALA A 96 -12.62 7.60 10.21
C ALA A 96 -12.61 8.06 8.75
N PRO A 97 -12.25 9.32 8.47
CA PRO A 97 -12.05 9.79 7.10
C PRO A 97 -10.83 9.13 6.46
N THR A 98 -10.89 8.97 5.14
CA THR A 98 -9.79 8.41 4.35
C THR A 98 -9.23 9.44 3.39
N TYR A 99 -7.89 9.56 3.37
CA TYR A 99 -7.17 10.45 2.47
C TYR A 99 -6.12 9.72 1.65
N ARG A 100 -5.79 10.29 0.50
CA ARG A 100 -4.66 9.91 -0.34
C ARG A 100 -3.72 11.09 -0.51
N GLY A 101 -2.53 10.83 -1.03
CA GLY A 101 -1.57 11.89 -1.32
C GLY A 101 -0.89 12.46 -0.08
N LEU A 102 -0.73 11.64 0.96
CA LEU A 102 0.05 12.01 2.15
C LEU A 102 1.47 12.38 1.75
N GLN A 103 1.93 13.55 2.17
CA GLN A 103 3.26 14.08 1.91
C GLN A 103 4.09 14.12 3.20
N GLU A 104 3.50 14.65 4.25
CA GLU A 104 4.16 14.82 5.54
C GLU A 104 3.24 14.38 6.67
N LEU A 105 3.83 13.77 7.67
CA LEU A 105 3.13 13.29 8.85
C LEU A 105 3.92 13.71 10.10
N GLU A 106 3.34 14.62 10.86
CA GLU A 106 3.95 15.16 12.07
C GLU A 106 3.05 14.92 13.29
N ALA A 107 3.55 15.22 14.48
CA ALA A 107 2.74 15.17 15.68
C ALA A 107 1.55 16.14 15.58
N GLY A 108 0.32 15.59 15.59
CA GLY A 108 -0.93 16.36 15.59
C GLY A 108 -1.38 16.89 14.23
N LYS A 109 -0.61 16.75 13.14
CA LYS A 109 -1.00 17.20 11.81
C LYS A 109 -0.46 16.32 10.69
N ALA A 110 -1.14 16.35 9.55
CA ALA A 110 -0.72 15.71 8.31
C ALA A 110 -0.92 16.66 7.13
N THR A 111 -0.01 16.65 6.16
CA THR A 111 -0.13 17.39 4.90
C THR A 111 -0.44 16.43 3.77
N VAL A 112 -1.50 16.69 3.03
CA VAL A 112 -1.95 15.88 1.89
C VAL A 112 -2.07 16.73 0.62
N LEU A 113 -1.68 16.15 -0.52
CA LEU A 113 -1.93 16.71 -1.84
C LEU A 113 -3.18 16.10 -2.45
N GLN A 114 -4.10 16.95 -2.86
CA GLN A 114 -5.38 16.60 -3.46
C GLN A 114 -5.47 17.09 -4.91
N LEU A 115 -6.43 16.58 -5.66
CA LEU A 115 -6.72 17.00 -7.04
C LEU A 115 -5.49 16.93 -7.97
N GLY A 116 -4.71 15.83 -7.87
CA GLY A 116 -3.51 15.66 -8.69
C GLY A 116 -2.36 16.59 -8.32
N GLY A 117 -2.27 17.04 -7.08
CA GLY A 117 -1.20 17.91 -6.58
C GLY A 117 -1.48 19.41 -6.71
N VAL A 118 -2.72 19.80 -7.08
CA VAL A 118 -3.11 21.21 -7.22
C VAL A 118 -3.48 21.85 -5.89
N LEU A 119 -4.01 21.05 -4.96
CA LEU A 119 -4.43 21.52 -3.64
C LEU A 119 -3.58 20.85 -2.56
N GLU A 120 -2.92 21.66 -1.74
CA GLU A 120 -2.30 21.22 -0.50
C GLU A 120 -3.23 21.51 0.66
N GLN A 121 -3.43 20.51 1.52
CA GLN A 121 -4.29 20.62 2.69
C GLN A 121 -3.57 20.10 3.93
N THR A 122 -3.60 20.88 5.01
CA THR A 122 -3.15 20.44 6.32
C THR A 122 -4.35 19.96 7.14
N LEU A 123 -4.24 18.74 7.65
CA LEU A 123 -5.25 18.06 8.47
C LEU A 123 -4.82 18.07 9.94
N SER A 124 -5.75 18.34 10.86
CA SER A 124 -5.55 18.13 12.29
C SER A 124 -5.87 16.68 12.66
N LEU A 125 -4.98 16.01 13.40
CA LEU A 125 -5.14 14.64 13.86
C LEU A 125 -5.91 14.57 15.19
N SER A 126 -7.07 15.21 15.27
CA SER A 126 -7.95 15.21 16.45
C SER A 126 -8.83 13.97 16.55
N MET A 127 -8.87 13.15 15.50
CA MET A 127 -9.55 11.85 15.39
C MET A 127 -8.68 10.91 14.60
N PRO A 128 -8.91 9.58 14.62
CA PRO A 128 -8.21 8.66 13.73
C PRO A 128 -8.43 9.03 12.26
N ILE A 129 -7.37 8.96 11.46
CA ILE A 129 -7.43 9.21 10.00
C ILE A 129 -6.74 8.05 9.29
N VAL A 130 -7.37 7.55 8.23
CA VAL A 130 -6.79 6.52 7.38
C VAL A 130 -6.14 7.16 6.15
N PHE A 131 -4.86 6.86 5.92
CA PHE A 131 -4.12 7.33 4.75
C PHE A 131 -3.77 6.16 3.83
N VAL A 132 -4.10 6.28 2.55
CA VAL A 132 -3.63 5.37 1.51
C VAL A 132 -2.45 6.02 0.81
N CYS A 133 -1.25 5.45 0.99
CA CYS A 133 0.02 6.00 0.52
C CYS A 133 0.90 4.92 -0.10
N GLU A 134 1.98 5.34 -0.77
CA GLU A 134 2.93 4.41 -1.36
C GLU A 134 3.63 3.59 -0.26
N PRO A 135 3.67 2.24 -0.39
CA PRO A 135 4.17 1.40 0.68
C PRO A 135 5.70 1.43 0.82
N GLY A 136 6.41 1.61 -0.27
CA GLY A 136 7.88 1.59 -0.32
C GLY A 136 8.47 0.23 -0.68
N GLY A 137 9.70 0.00 -0.24
CA GLY A 137 10.47 -1.21 -0.45
C GLY A 137 10.51 -2.13 0.78
N PRO A 138 11.48 -3.07 0.80
CA PRO A 138 11.77 -3.88 1.98
C PRO A 138 12.12 -3.00 3.19
N SER A 139 11.72 -3.43 4.36
CA SER A 139 12.05 -2.76 5.62
C SER A 139 13.27 -3.38 6.29
N GLU A 140 14.04 -2.54 6.99
CA GLU A 140 15.20 -2.93 7.78
C GLU A 140 15.06 -2.39 9.20
N GLY A 141 15.57 -3.13 10.19
CA GLY A 141 15.50 -2.70 11.58
C GLY A 141 15.41 -3.87 12.55
N PRO A 142 15.12 -3.60 13.83
CA PRO A 142 14.93 -4.63 14.83
C PRO A 142 13.71 -5.51 14.52
N CYS A 143 13.74 -6.74 15.01
CA CYS A 143 12.62 -7.67 14.89
C CYS A 143 11.46 -7.18 15.79
N PRO A 144 10.23 -7.08 15.27
CA PRO A 144 9.09 -6.62 16.05
C PRO A 144 8.60 -7.65 17.07
N GLU A 145 7.86 -7.18 18.07
CA GLU A 145 7.05 -8.05 18.91
C GLU A 145 5.92 -8.67 18.08
N LEU A 146 5.78 -10.01 18.13
CA LEU A 146 4.80 -10.74 17.31
C LEU A 146 3.58 -11.18 18.13
N THR A 147 2.41 -10.87 17.62
CA THR A 147 1.12 -11.46 18.01
C THR A 147 0.53 -12.18 16.80
N GLN A 148 0.32 -13.49 16.90
CA GLN A 148 -0.36 -14.25 15.84
C GLN A 148 -1.84 -14.44 16.18
N VAL A 149 -2.69 -14.23 15.17
CA VAL A 149 -4.12 -14.43 15.28
C VAL A 149 -4.64 -15.20 14.06
N SER A 150 -5.61 -16.07 14.28
CA SER A 150 -6.25 -16.83 13.22
C SER A 150 -7.64 -16.25 12.96
N ALA A 151 -7.89 -15.85 11.72
CA ALA A 151 -9.18 -15.31 11.32
C ALA A 151 -10.22 -16.44 11.18
N THR A 152 -11.42 -16.20 11.70
CA THR A 152 -12.58 -16.97 11.30
C THR A 152 -13.12 -16.36 10.00
N VAL A 153 -13.21 -17.16 8.96
CA VAL A 153 -13.64 -16.69 7.63
C VAL A 153 -14.95 -17.35 7.27
N ASP A 154 -15.99 -16.54 7.14
CA ASP A 154 -17.24 -16.95 6.53
C ASP A 154 -17.38 -16.30 5.16
N GLY A 155 -17.46 -17.07 4.09
CA GLY A 155 -17.84 -16.52 2.79
C GLY A 155 -16.97 -16.90 1.59
N ALA A 156 -16.21 -15.97 1.03
CA ALA A 156 -15.57 -16.15 -0.27
C ALA A 156 -14.36 -17.10 -0.22
N THR A 157 -14.26 -17.98 -1.21
CA THR A 157 -13.10 -18.83 -1.45
C THR A 157 -12.59 -18.65 -2.87
N VAL A 158 -11.28 -18.77 -3.06
CA VAL A 158 -10.66 -18.76 -4.38
C VAL A 158 -10.93 -20.11 -5.05
N VAL A 159 -11.70 -20.11 -6.12
CA VAL A 159 -12.05 -21.32 -6.89
C VAL A 159 -10.91 -21.70 -7.83
N SER A 160 -10.30 -20.71 -8.47
CA SER A 160 -9.15 -20.91 -9.37
C SER A 160 -8.25 -19.67 -9.34
N SER A 161 -6.97 -19.88 -9.59
CA SER A 161 -5.99 -18.81 -9.77
C SER A 161 -5.15 -19.14 -10.99
N ASP A 162 -5.33 -18.39 -12.06
CA ASP A 162 -4.55 -18.53 -13.28
C ASP A 162 -3.43 -17.49 -13.28
N LYS A 163 -2.20 -17.95 -13.45
CA LYS A 163 -1.08 -17.05 -13.70
C LYS A 163 -1.19 -16.53 -15.12
N ALA A 164 -1.16 -15.22 -15.30
CA ALA A 164 -1.04 -14.61 -16.62
C ALA A 164 0.13 -15.27 -17.36
N GLY A 165 -0.11 -15.71 -18.60
CA GLY A 165 0.92 -16.36 -19.41
C GLY A 165 2.16 -15.48 -19.54
N SER A 166 3.33 -16.10 -19.77
CA SER A 166 4.65 -15.46 -19.84
C SER A 166 4.79 -14.37 -20.94
N GLN A 167 3.78 -14.15 -21.76
CA GLN A 167 3.75 -13.10 -22.78
C GLN A 167 3.12 -11.77 -22.31
N ALA A 168 2.46 -11.74 -21.16
CA ALA A 168 1.97 -10.48 -20.62
C ALA A 168 3.09 -9.80 -19.84
N THR A 169 3.56 -8.66 -20.32
CA THR A 169 4.52 -7.81 -19.63
C THR A 169 3.97 -7.42 -18.26
N ASN A 170 4.57 -7.93 -17.20
CA ASN A 170 4.18 -7.55 -15.85
C ASN A 170 4.94 -6.29 -15.44
N LEU A 171 4.39 -5.14 -15.74
CA LEU A 171 5.00 -3.84 -15.43
C LEU A 171 5.25 -3.67 -13.92
N ALA A 172 4.40 -4.25 -13.06
CA ALA A 172 4.60 -4.15 -11.61
C ALA A 172 5.84 -4.92 -11.11
N ALA A 173 6.29 -5.93 -11.85
CA ALA A 173 7.50 -6.70 -11.54
C ALA A 173 8.74 -6.23 -12.32
N ALA A 174 8.58 -5.28 -13.23
CA ALA A 174 9.68 -4.79 -14.05
C ALA A 174 10.68 -3.98 -13.23
N LYS A 175 11.98 -4.29 -13.37
CA LYS A 175 13.06 -3.53 -12.71
C LYS A 175 13.27 -2.13 -13.30
N ARG A 176 13.00 -1.99 -14.59
CA ARG A 176 13.11 -0.74 -15.34
C ARG A 176 11.97 -0.66 -16.34
N ILE A 177 11.42 0.52 -16.51
CA ILE A 177 10.34 0.79 -17.46
C ILE A 177 10.70 2.03 -18.26
N VAL A 178 10.59 1.93 -19.59
CA VAL A 178 10.56 3.09 -20.48
C VAL A 178 9.10 3.36 -20.82
N ALA A 179 8.58 4.51 -20.43
CA ALA A 179 7.16 4.85 -20.61
C ALA A 179 7.00 5.96 -21.66
N CYS A 180 6.13 5.71 -22.63
CA CYS A 180 5.76 6.65 -23.68
C CYS A 180 4.45 7.35 -23.36
N GLY A 181 4.35 8.61 -23.69
CA GLY A 181 3.15 9.42 -23.55
C GLY A 181 2.76 10.12 -24.85
N ARG A 182 1.72 10.95 -24.80
CA ARG A 182 1.18 11.71 -25.96
C ARG A 182 2.16 12.73 -26.62
N GLY A 183 3.41 12.80 -26.17
CA GLY A 183 4.42 13.61 -26.82
C GLY A 183 4.92 13.03 -28.15
N PHE A 184 4.72 11.74 -28.39
CA PHE A 184 4.96 11.10 -29.68
C PHE A 184 3.80 11.46 -30.62
N ARG A 185 4.15 11.98 -31.81
CA ARG A 185 3.16 12.43 -32.81
C ARG A 185 2.90 11.36 -33.87
N GLU A 186 3.89 10.53 -34.14
CA GLU A 186 3.84 9.49 -35.16
C GLU A 186 4.29 8.15 -34.56
N GLU A 187 3.65 7.07 -34.97
CA GLU A 187 4.02 5.71 -34.56
C GLU A 187 5.47 5.38 -34.88
N ALA A 188 5.94 5.91 -36.03
CA ALA A 188 7.33 5.73 -36.46
C ALA A 188 8.36 6.25 -35.43
N ASP A 189 8.02 7.26 -34.63
CA ASP A 189 8.92 7.82 -33.63
C ASP A 189 9.10 6.93 -32.39
N LEU A 190 8.22 5.94 -32.19
CA LEU A 190 8.29 5.00 -31.08
C LEU A 190 9.56 4.14 -31.08
N HIS A 191 10.24 4.04 -32.24
CA HIS A 191 11.53 3.32 -32.31
C HIS A 191 12.55 3.87 -31.30
N ILE A 192 12.54 5.18 -31.00
CA ILE A 192 13.44 5.80 -30.02
C ILE A 192 13.23 5.19 -28.63
N ALA A 193 11.97 4.97 -28.25
CA ALA A 193 11.64 4.37 -26.97
C ALA A 193 11.96 2.87 -26.95
N HIS A 194 11.76 2.16 -28.04
CA HIS A 194 12.15 0.75 -28.21
C HIS A 194 13.67 0.57 -28.08
N ASP A 195 14.43 1.40 -28.77
CA ASP A 195 15.90 1.35 -28.73
C ASP A 195 16.43 1.65 -27.32
N LEU A 196 15.85 2.65 -26.66
CA LEU A 196 16.20 2.97 -25.26
C LEU A 196 15.86 1.82 -24.31
N ALA A 197 14.67 1.25 -24.44
CA ALA A 197 14.25 0.10 -23.62
C ALA A 197 15.19 -1.09 -23.82
N ALA A 198 15.55 -1.40 -25.07
CA ALA A 198 16.48 -2.46 -25.40
C ALA A 198 17.87 -2.26 -24.78
N GLN A 199 18.42 -1.03 -24.86
CA GLN A 199 19.73 -0.72 -24.26
C GLN A 199 19.73 -0.79 -22.74
N LEU A 200 18.61 -0.43 -22.09
CA LEU A 200 18.46 -0.44 -20.63
C LEU A 200 18.05 -1.80 -20.08
N GLY A 201 17.70 -2.76 -20.93
CA GLY A 201 17.04 -4.00 -20.50
C GLY A 201 15.74 -3.69 -19.74
N ALA A 202 14.95 -2.75 -20.27
CA ALA A 202 13.73 -2.25 -19.67
C ALA A 202 12.49 -2.78 -20.41
N GLU A 203 11.37 -2.88 -19.68
CA GLU A 203 10.06 -3.10 -20.28
C GLU A 203 9.53 -1.80 -20.89
N LEU A 204 8.82 -1.92 -22.01
CA LEU A 204 8.18 -0.77 -22.65
C LEU A 204 6.73 -0.64 -22.19
N ALA A 205 6.33 0.57 -21.85
CA ALA A 205 4.98 0.92 -21.46
C ALA A 205 4.49 2.18 -22.19
N CYS A 206 3.18 2.38 -22.25
CA CYS A 206 2.62 3.63 -22.74
C CYS A 206 1.42 4.08 -21.92
N SER A 207 1.11 5.36 -22.00
CA SER A 207 -0.12 5.88 -21.42
C SER A 207 -1.34 5.38 -22.20
N ARG A 208 -2.47 5.21 -21.52
CA ARG A 208 -3.72 4.70 -22.12
C ARG A 208 -4.13 5.41 -23.41
N PRO A 209 -4.07 6.76 -23.53
CA PRO A 209 -4.40 7.44 -24.77
C PRO A 209 -3.49 7.09 -25.97
N LEU A 210 -2.29 6.57 -25.72
CA LEU A 210 -1.39 6.11 -26.78
C LEU A 210 -1.64 4.64 -27.15
N ALA A 211 -2.17 3.86 -26.21
CA ALA A 211 -2.50 2.45 -26.46
C ALA A 211 -3.82 2.26 -27.22
N GLU A 212 -4.74 3.21 -27.09
CA GLU A 212 -6.10 3.15 -27.66
C GLU A 212 -6.26 4.03 -28.92
N GLY A 213 -5.27 4.83 -29.29
CA GLY A 213 -5.24 5.69 -30.48
C GLY A 213 -4.55 5.02 -31.63
#